data_7f920e9250931f9e69a3288c44b3f705
#
_entry.id   7f920e9250931f9e69a3288c44b3f705
#
_cell.length_a   1.000
_cell.length_b   1.000
_cell.length_c   1.000
_cell.angle_alpha   90.00
_cell.angle_beta   90.00
_cell.angle_gamma   90.00
#
_symmetry.space_group_name_H-M   'P 1'
#
loop_
_entity.id
_entity.type
_entity.pdbx_description
1 polymer ?
#
loop_
_entity_poly.entity_id
_entity_poly.type
_entity_poly.pdbx_seq_one_letter_code
_entity_poly.pdbx_strand_id
1 'polypeptide(L)'
;VICCPKIALTTQITERLKRVFGSRLGIYHSKFPDAERVEIWQKQLTEEGYDIILGVRSSVFLPFRNLGLVIVDEEHENTYKQQDPAPRYHARNAAIVLASMYGAKTLLGTATPSVETWQNATTGKFGWVELKERYKEIQLPEIIR
;
A
#
# COMPACT_ATOMS: atom_id res chain seq x y z
N VAL A 1 -1.35 -7.14 1.37
CA VAL A 1 -2.13 -5.90 1.14
C VAL A 1 -1.29 -4.89 0.38
N ILE A 2 -1.91 -4.10 -0.48
CA ILE A 2 -1.27 -3.03 -1.26
C ILE A 2 -1.95 -1.72 -0.87
N CYS A 3 -1.19 -0.79 -0.27
CA CYS A 3 -1.65 0.54 0.11
C CYS A 3 -1.19 1.58 -0.91
N CYS A 4 -2.13 2.35 -1.45
CA CYS A 4 -1.87 3.45 -2.38
C CYS A 4 -2.39 4.78 -1.81
N PRO A 5 -1.67 5.91 -2.02
CA PRO A 5 -2.06 7.19 -1.43
C PRO A 5 -3.24 7.85 -2.11
N LYS A 6 -3.44 7.64 -3.39
CA LYS A 6 -4.44 8.34 -4.21
C LYS A 6 -5.36 7.41 -5.00
N ILE A 7 -6.65 7.75 -5.02
CA ILE A 7 -7.68 6.97 -5.74
C ILE A 7 -7.46 6.97 -7.27
N ALA A 8 -6.90 8.02 -7.84
CA ALA A 8 -6.65 8.09 -9.28
C ALA A 8 -5.57 7.10 -9.76
N LEU A 9 -4.53 6.88 -8.96
CA LEU A 9 -3.52 5.85 -9.23
C LEU A 9 -4.10 4.43 -9.06
N THR A 10 -5.09 4.27 -8.18
CA THR A 10 -5.75 2.99 -7.96
C THR A 10 -6.51 2.49 -9.18
N THR A 11 -7.02 3.33 -10.08
CA THR A 11 -7.79 2.86 -11.26
C THR A 11 -6.93 2.01 -12.21
N GLN A 12 -5.75 2.49 -12.60
CA GLN A 12 -4.86 1.74 -13.48
C GLN A 12 -4.32 0.46 -12.82
N ILE A 13 -3.90 0.56 -11.55
CA ILE A 13 -3.43 -0.59 -10.78
C ILE A 13 -4.56 -1.61 -10.60
N THR A 14 -5.78 -1.13 -10.31
CA THR A 14 -6.97 -1.96 -10.18
C THR A 14 -7.24 -2.78 -11.43
N GLU A 15 -7.23 -2.17 -12.61
CA GLU A 15 -7.47 -2.87 -13.87
C GLU A 15 -6.40 -3.93 -14.15
N ARG A 16 -5.13 -3.60 -13.89
CA ARG A 16 -4.02 -4.54 -14.06
C ARG A 16 -4.13 -5.73 -13.11
N LEU A 17 -4.41 -5.47 -11.83
CA LEU A 17 -4.54 -6.51 -10.82
C LEU A 17 -5.81 -7.36 -11.05
N LYS A 18 -6.94 -6.75 -11.43
CA LYS A 18 -8.17 -7.49 -11.78
C LYS A 18 -7.95 -8.46 -12.93
N ARG A 19 -7.16 -8.06 -13.92
CA ARG A 19 -6.84 -8.92 -15.08
C ARG A 19 -6.08 -10.18 -14.67
N VAL A 20 -5.24 -10.09 -13.65
CA VAL A 20 -4.39 -11.20 -13.17
C VAL A 20 -5.10 -12.01 -12.08
N PHE A 21 -5.75 -11.35 -11.12
CA PHE A 21 -6.26 -11.99 -9.90
C PHE A 21 -7.77 -12.17 -9.89
N GLY A 22 -8.49 -11.48 -10.76
CA GLY A 22 -9.96 -11.61 -10.88
C GLY A 22 -10.68 -11.39 -9.55
N SER A 23 -11.51 -12.37 -9.16
CA SER A 23 -12.33 -12.32 -7.94
C SER A 23 -11.54 -12.46 -6.63
N ARG A 24 -10.26 -12.82 -6.70
CA ARG A 24 -9.37 -12.89 -5.53
C ARG A 24 -8.87 -11.52 -5.07
N LEU A 25 -9.12 -10.47 -5.85
CA LEU A 25 -8.78 -9.08 -5.54
C LEU A 25 -9.94 -8.38 -4.86
N GLY A 26 -9.74 -7.91 -3.63
CA GLY A 26 -10.61 -6.96 -2.94
C GLY A 26 -10.10 -5.53 -3.10
N ILE A 27 -11.02 -4.58 -3.29
CA ILE A 27 -10.68 -3.15 -3.40
C ILE A 27 -11.35 -2.43 -2.25
N TYR A 28 -10.56 -1.71 -1.44
CA TYR A 28 -11.04 -1.05 -0.24
C TYR A 28 -10.66 0.43 -0.23
N HIS A 29 -11.65 1.31 -0.35
CA HIS A 29 -11.42 2.75 -0.23
C HIS A 29 -12.63 3.51 0.31
N SER A 30 -12.39 4.74 0.81
CA SER A 30 -13.38 5.56 1.51
C SER A 30 -14.52 6.11 0.64
N LYS A 31 -14.41 6.03 -0.69
CA LYS A 31 -15.50 6.43 -1.60
C LYS A 31 -16.55 5.33 -1.80
N PHE A 32 -16.27 4.10 -1.38
CA PHE A 32 -17.27 3.06 -1.41
C PHE A 32 -18.35 3.31 -0.35
N PRO A 33 -19.61 3.02 -0.65
CA PRO A 33 -20.68 3.00 0.33
C PRO A 33 -20.28 2.14 1.54
N ASP A 34 -20.75 2.50 2.71
CA ASP A 34 -20.44 1.76 3.94
C ASP A 34 -20.83 0.28 3.84
N ALA A 35 -21.90 -0.02 3.12
CA ALA A 35 -22.34 -1.40 2.88
C ALA A 35 -21.27 -2.25 2.16
N GLU A 36 -20.65 -1.73 1.10
CA GLU A 36 -19.58 -2.43 0.38
C GLU A 36 -18.32 -2.60 1.24
N ARG A 37 -18.02 -1.62 2.08
CA ARG A 37 -16.90 -1.69 3.02
C ARG A 37 -17.13 -2.75 4.09
N VAL A 38 -18.34 -2.87 4.58
CA VAL A 38 -18.75 -3.92 5.54
C VAL A 38 -18.68 -5.30 4.88
N GLU A 39 -19.11 -5.43 3.62
CA GLU A 39 -19.03 -6.69 2.88
C GLU A 39 -17.57 -7.18 2.75
N ILE A 40 -16.64 -6.29 2.37
CA ILE A 40 -15.22 -6.62 2.31
C ILE A 40 -14.70 -7.06 3.68
N TRP A 41 -15.07 -6.34 4.75
CA TRP A 41 -14.70 -6.69 6.10
C TRP A 41 -15.19 -8.08 6.50
N GLN A 42 -16.48 -8.35 6.27
CA GLN A 42 -17.09 -9.65 6.60
C GLN A 42 -16.45 -10.78 5.81
N LYS A 43 -16.21 -10.59 4.52
CA LYS A 43 -15.55 -11.59 3.68
C LYS A 43 -14.14 -11.91 4.17
N GLN A 44 -13.38 -10.91 4.65
CA GLN A 44 -12.05 -11.13 5.22
C GLN A 44 -12.06 -11.93 6.52
N LEU A 45 -13.19 -11.97 7.23
CA LEU A 45 -13.35 -12.81 8.42
C LEU A 45 -13.61 -14.29 8.09
N THR A 46 -14.02 -14.60 6.86
CA THR A 46 -14.27 -15.96 6.39
C THR A 46 -13.01 -16.63 5.85
N GLU A 47 -13.09 -17.94 5.59
CA GLU A 47 -12.01 -18.69 4.92
C GLU A 47 -11.87 -18.35 3.44
N GLU A 48 -12.91 -17.81 2.83
CA GLU A 48 -12.97 -17.36 1.44
C GLU A 48 -12.56 -15.89 1.26
N GLY A 49 -11.72 -15.37 2.15
CA GLY A 49 -11.20 -14.00 2.09
C GLY A 49 -10.45 -13.71 0.78
N TYR A 50 -10.21 -12.43 0.52
CA TYR A 50 -9.42 -12.04 -0.64
C TYR A 50 -7.94 -12.39 -0.44
N ASP A 51 -7.28 -12.87 -1.50
CA ASP A 51 -5.83 -13.10 -1.50
C ASP A 51 -5.06 -11.78 -1.52
N ILE A 52 -5.62 -10.79 -2.21
CA ILE A 52 -5.04 -9.46 -2.35
C ILE A 52 -6.08 -8.40 -2.00
N ILE A 53 -5.69 -7.47 -1.16
CA ILE A 53 -6.46 -6.24 -0.89
C ILE A 53 -5.67 -5.06 -1.46
N LEU A 54 -6.30 -4.33 -2.37
CA LEU A 54 -5.83 -3.04 -2.84
C LEU A 54 -6.63 -1.95 -2.12
N GLY A 55 -5.96 -1.06 -1.41
CA GLY A 55 -6.68 -0.07 -0.62
C GLY A 55 -5.91 1.21 -0.34
N VAL A 56 -6.61 2.14 0.28
CA VAL A 56 -6.04 3.37 0.81
C VAL A 56 -5.60 3.15 2.27
N ARG A 57 -5.08 4.20 2.91
CA ARG A 57 -4.52 4.14 4.27
C ARG A 57 -5.32 3.32 5.30
N SER A 58 -6.66 3.34 5.25
CA SER A 58 -7.52 2.63 6.21
C SER A 58 -7.56 1.11 5.98
N SER A 59 -7.10 0.61 4.84
CA SER A 59 -7.07 -0.83 4.56
C SER A 59 -6.13 -1.61 5.47
N VAL A 60 -5.18 -0.96 6.13
CA VAL A 60 -4.28 -1.59 7.11
C VAL A 60 -5.01 -2.12 8.35
N PHE A 61 -6.26 -1.71 8.58
CA PHE A 61 -7.06 -2.15 9.72
C PHE A 61 -8.06 -3.25 9.37
N LEU A 62 -8.06 -3.76 8.14
CA LEU A 62 -8.90 -4.90 7.80
C LEU A 62 -8.46 -6.17 8.57
N PRO A 63 -9.39 -7.09 8.85
CA PRO A 63 -9.06 -8.32 9.56
C PRO A 63 -8.36 -9.31 8.62
N PHE A 64 -7.03 -9.31 8.65
CA PHE A 64 -6.24 -10.29 7.90
C PHE A 64 -6.09 -11.57 8.72
N ARG A 65 -6.12 -12.73 8.06
CA ARG A 65 -5.88 -14.03 8.70
C ARG A 65 -4.45 -14.53 8.47
N ASN A 66 -3.98 -14.47 7.23
CA ASN A 66 -2.67 -14.98 6.81
C ASN A 66 -1.92 -13.92 6.00
N LEU A 67 -1.60 -12.80 6.66
CA LEU A 67 -0.89 -11.71 5.99
C LEU A 67 0.58 -12.12 5.74
N GLY A 68 0.99 -12.18 4.47
CA GLY A 68 2.35 -12.54 4.07
C GLY A 68 3.17 -11.37 3.53
N LEU A 69 2.50 -10.35 2.97
CA LEU A 69 3.16 -9.19 2.37
C LEU A 69 2.30 -7.93 2.49
N VAL A 70 2.94 -6.84 2.89
CA VAL A 70 2.37 -5.48 2.84
C VAL A 70 3.20 -4.64 1.91
N ILE A 71 2.55 -4.01 0.93
CA ILE A 71 3.18 -3.07 -0.01
C ILE A 71 2.63 -1.68 0.28
N VAL A 72 3.50 -0.71 0.44
CA VAL A 72 3.15 0.71 0.60
C VAL A 72 3.79 1.45 -0.57
N ASP A 73 2.96 1.83 -1.53
CA ASP A 73 3.40 2.58 -2.71
C ASP A 73 3.46 4.08 -2.39
N GLU A 74 4.44 4.79 -2.95
CA GLU A 74 4.71 6.21 -2.65
C GLU A 74 4.78 6.48 -1.13
N GLU A 75 5.63 5.73 -0.42
CA GLU A 75 5.68 5.71 1.05
C GLU A 75 5.90 7.08 1.69
N HIS A 76 6.48 8.02 0.95
CA HIS A 76 6.76 9.39 1.38
C HIS A 76 5.51 10.30 1.43
N GLU A 77 4.40 9.86 0.85
CA GLU A 77 3.19 10.69 0.72
C GLU A 77 2.58 11.06 2.08
N ASN A 78 2.39 12.34 2.31
CA ASN A 78 1.84 12.88 3.56
C ASN A 78 0.38 12.43 3.81
N THR A 79 -0.34 12.00 2.77
CA THR A 79 -1.71 11.51 2.88
C THR A 79 -1.83 10.21 3.65
N TYR A 80 -0.74 9.49 3.89
CA TYR A 80 -0.70 8.35 4.80
C TYR A 80 -0.85 8.75 6.27
N LYS A 81 -0.58 10.00 6.60
CA LYS A 81 -0.88 10.55 7.94
C LYS A 81 -2.33 10.98 8.01
N GLN A 82 -3.11 10.37 8.92
CA GLN A 82 -4.45 10.83 9.22
C GLN A 82 -4.38 12.10 10.06
N GLN A 83 -4.96 13.19 9.55
CA GLN A 83 -5.03 14.46 10.26
C GLN A 83 -6.26 14.51 11.17
N ASP A 84 -7.40 14.09 10.62
CA ASP A 84 -8.68 14.05 11.29
C ASP A 84 -9.54 12.92 10.69
N PRO A 85 -10.39 12.24 11.46
CA PRO A 85 -10.50 12.28 12.93
C PRO A 85 -9.36 11.55 13.65
N ALA A 86 -9.37 11.61 14.99
CA ALA A 86 -8.55 10.71 15.80
C ALA A 86 -9.03 9.25 15.64
N PRO A 87 -8.12 8.26 15.78
CA PRO A 87 -6.68 8.35 16.05
C PRO A 87 -5.89 8.85 14.84
N ARG A 88 -4.93 9.75 15.06
CA ARG A 88 -4.11 10.36 14.01
C ARG A 88 -2.89 9.48 13.67
N TYR A 89 -3.15 8.26 13.23
CA TYR A 89 -2.12 7.30 12.85
C TYR A 89 -1.40 7.67 11.55
N HIS A 90 -0.23 7.08 11.34
CA HIS A 90 0.48 7.08 10.06
C HIS A 90 0.39 5.70 9.44
N ALA A 91 -0.31 5.56 8.31
CA ALA A 91 -0.61 4.25 7.72
C ALA A 91 0.64 3.46 7.31
N ARG A 92 1.70 4.12 6.79
CA ARG A 92 2.99 3.47 6.52
C ARG A 92 3.54 2.78 7.77
N ASN A 93 3.59 3.50 8.89
CA ASN A 93 4.11 2.96 10.14
C ASN A 93 3.21 1.85 10.69
N ALA A 94 1.88 2.05 10.62
CA ALA A 94 0.92 1.02 11.00
C ALA A 94 1.07 -0.24 10.15
N ALA A 95 1.31 -0.11 8.84
CA ALA A 95 1.55 -1.22 7.92
C ALA A 95 2.81 -2.03 8.30
N ILE A 96 3.89 -1.36 8.68
CA ILE A 96 5.13 -2.02 9.13
C ILE A 96 4.88 -2.82 10.43
N VAL A 97 4.19 -2.21 11.39
CA VAL A 97 3.83 -2.88 12.66
C VAL A 97 2.90 -4.06 12.39
N LEU A 98 1.86 -3.88 11.56
CA LEU A 98 0.95 -4.94 11.18
C LEU A 98 1.71 -6.13 10.56
N ALA A 99 2.58 -5.88 9.59
CA ALA A 99 3.39 -6.92 8.96
C ALA A 99 4.23 -7.67 10.00
N SER A 100 4.87 -6.94 10.91
CA SER A 100 5.66 -7.54 12.00
C SER A 100 4.83 -8.47 12.90
N MET A 101 3.59 -8.08 13.23
CA MET A 101 2.69 -8.91 14.05
C MET A 101 2.33 -10.24 13.40
N TYR A 102 2.29 -10.29 12.07
CA TYR A 102 2.01 -11.50 11.29
C TYR A 102 3.27 -12.25 10.82
N GLY A 103 4.47 -11.76 11.12
CA GLY A 103 5.69 -12.30 10.52
C GLY A 103 5.77 -12.07 9.00
N ALA A 104 4.99 -11.12 8.49
CA ALA A 104 4.92 -10.76 7.07
C ALA A 104 6.06 -9.82 6.67
N LYS A 105 6.34 -9.77 5.37
CA LYS A 105 7.30 -8.82 4.80
C LYS A 105 6.63 -7.49 4.46
N THR A 106 7.40 -6.40 4.54
CA THR A 106 6.97 -5.06 4.09
C THR A 106 7.84 -4.61 2.93
N LEU A 107 7.19 -4.10 1.89
CA LEU A 107 7.83 -3.44 0.76
C LEU A 107 7.37 -1.98 0.71
N LEU A 108 8.32 -1.04 0.85
CA LEU A 108 8.08 0.39 0.72
C LEU A 108 8.58 0.83 -0.66
N GLY A 109 7.70 1.32 -1.51
CA GLY A 109 8.02 1.81 -2.85
C GLY A 109 8.00 3.33 -2.91
N THR A 110 9.02 3.94 -3.53
CA THR A 110 9.09 5.39 -3.71
C THR A 110 10.18 5.77 -4.70
N ALA A 111 10.01 6.89 -5.38
CA ALA A 111 11.08 7.54 -6.14
C ALA A 111 11.88 8.53 -5.27
N THR A 112 11.26 9.03 -4.20
CA THR A 112 11.81 10.04 -3.28
C THR A 112 11.53 9.61 -1.84
N PRO A 113 12.40 8.80 -1.23
CA PRO A 113 12.13 8.24 0.09
C PRO A 113 11.99 9.33 1.15
N SER A 114 11.13 9.09 2.13
CA SER A 114 11.05 9.91 3.33
C SER A 114 12.36 9.84 4.10
N VAL A 115 12.65 10.88 4.89
CA VAL A 115 13.89 10.97 5.68
C VAL A 115 14.00 9.77 6.63
N GLU A 116 12.89 9.38 7.25
CA GLU A 116 12.84 8.24 8.17
C GLU A 116 13.14 6.92 7.47
N THR A 117 12.56 6.70 6.29
CA THR A 117 12.82 5.48 5.50
C THR A 117 14.26 5.44 5.00
N TRP A 118 14.77 6.56 4.51
CA TRP A 118 16.18 6.70 4.12
C TRP A 118 17.12 6.38 5.28
N GLN A 119 16.91 6.98 6.44
CA GLN A 119 17.73 6.72 7.62
C GLN A 119 17.67 5.24 8.04
N ASN A 120 16.49 4.64 8.05
CA ASN A 120 16.35 3.22 8.40
C ASN A 120 17.07 2.31 7.40
N ALA A 121 17.09 2.67 6.12
CA ALA A 121 17.84 1.94 5.10
C ALA A 121 19.36 2.10 5.29
N THR A 122 19.85 3.32 5.51
CA THR A 122 21.28 3.61 5.69
C THR A 122 21.86 3.03 6.99
N THR A 123 21.03 2.91 8.03
CA THR A 123 21.43 2.26 9.30
C THR A 123 21.26 0.74 9.31
N GLY A 124 20.81 0.15 8.19
CA GLY A 124 20.65 -1.29 8.05
C GLY A 124 19.41 -1.89 8.71
N LYS A 125 18.47 -1.06 9.20
CA LYS A 125 17.19 -1.55 9.72
C LYS A 125 16.27 -2.04 8.59
N PHE A 126 16.36 -1.41 7.41
CA PHE A 126 15.66 -1.80 6.20
C PHE A 126 16.64 -2.26 5.13
N GLY A 127 16.25 -3.25 4.34
CA GLY A 127 16.95 -3.57 3.10
C GLY A 127 16.73 -2.46 2.07
N TRP A 128 17.74 -2.23 1.22
CA TRP A 128 17.65 -1.22 0.16
C TRP A 128 17.80 -1.88 -1.20
N VAL A 129 16.89 -1.54 -2.11
CA VAL A 129 16.94 -1.95 -3.52
C VAL A 129 16.71 -0.72 -4.37
N GLU A 130 17.62 -0.45 -5.29
CA GLU A 130 17.54 0.68 -6.22
C GLU A 130 17.23 0.19 -7.63
N LEU A 131 16.16 0.71 -8.23
CA LEU A 131 15.80 0.48 -9.62
C LEU A 131 16.36 1.62 -10.47
N LYS A 132 17.47 1.37 -11.16
CA LYS A 132 18.18 2.39 -11.97
C LYS A 132 17.65 2.51 -13.38
N GLU A 133 17.11 1.41 -13.93
CA GLU A 133 16.61 1.35 -15.30
C GLU A 133 15.13 1.74 -15.36
N ARG A 134 14.80 2.61 -16.30
CA ARG A 134 13.41 2.97 -16.55
C ARG A 134 12.75 1.96 -17.48
N TYR A 135 11.46 1.74 -17.26
CA TYR A 135 10.66 0.92 -18.16
C TYR A 135 10.77 1.44 -19.61
N LYS A 136 11.16 0.56 -20.56
CA LYS A 136 11.38 0.88 -21.97
C LYS A 136 12.44 1.98 -22.22
N GLU A 137 13.44 2.13 -21.37
CA GLU A 137 14.56 3.08 -21.54
C GLU A 137 14.11 4.53 -21.79
N ILE A 138 12.95 4.93 -21.29
CA ILE A 138 12.42 6.28 -21.44
C ILE A 138 13.40 7.29 -20.86
N GLN A 139 13.93 8.18 -21.70
CA GLN A 139 14.85 9.24 -21.29
C GLN A 139 14.16 10.31 -20.44
N LEU A 140 14.93 10.96 -19.56
CA LEU A 140 14.46 12.13 -18.85
C LEU A 140 14.22 13.28 -19.83
N PRO A 141 13.18 14.12 -19.62
CA PRO A 141 13.05 15.34 -20.38
C PRO A 141 14.29 16.23 -20.17
N GLU A 142 14.85 16.77 -21.26
CA GLU A 142 15.93 17.75 -21.17
C GLU A 142 15.38 19.04 -20.57
N ILE A 143 16.05 19.56 -19.55
CA ILE A 143 15.76 20.89 -19.01
C ILE A 143 16.52 21.89 -19.88
N ILE A 144 15.82 22.53 -20.81
CA ILE A 144 16.36 23.67 -21.56
C ILE A 144 16.38 24.87 -20.59
N ARG A 145 17.58 25.33 -20.26
CA ARG A 145 17.79 26.54 -19.45
C ARG A 145 17.79 27.77 -20.33
#